data_9d05f448f08db664693ff89f433edebf
#
_entry.id   9d05f448f08db664693ff89f433edebf
#
_cell.length_a   1.000
_cell.length_b   1.000
_cell.length_c   1.000
_cell.angle_alpha   90.00
_cell.angle_beta   90.00
_cell.angle_gamma   90.00
#
_symmetry.space_group_name_H-M   'P 1'
#
loop_
_entity.id
_entity.type
_entity.pdbx_description
1 polymer ?
#
loop_
_entity_poly.entity_id
_entity_poly.type
_entity_poly.pdbx_seq_one_letter_code
_entity_poly.pdbx_strand_id
1 'polypeptide(L)'
;MTASVSTSRQRIVSLWLKRLQTDRRARLQAPDPRPHAVAGRRGNAEEILALDAAAENMGLRRGLSLAQARAMCPALVVFEEDTSTDARLLKDIADWCQRYTPLVGLDAPDGVLLDIAGCAHLFGGEAALIDDLMRRVRAFGFMAHVGVAGTIGAAHAVARYGQGGFIAPGCECERLLSLPLSALRITDGTVASLSRVGFKRIGDIVDLPRAPLAARFGTGVLRQLDRALGLEGEPLTPLLPVAPYFAEQPFPEPIAREEDILAVIERLARRLAAMLERRGEGLRRVELALFRTDGKVHRIEAGTSRPIRNPSDVRALFVERLATLADPIDPGFGFDLARLSVTVAEAAPARQVTLGDEADDTDLGHLVDRTSARLGARRVTQLIAQDSHTPELAAVSLPAHSARADEERGWDAFRRHRAAADLPARPLRLLARLPLAARVA
;
A
#
# COMPACT_ATOMS: atom_id res chain seq x y z
N MET A 1 27.78 -5.23 27.79
CA MET A 1 27.66 -4.27 26.68
C MET A 1 26.26 -4.46 26.09
N THR A 2 25.31 -3.73 26.62
CA THR A 2 23.92 -3.74 26.13
C THR A 2 23.85 -2.80 24.93
N ALA A 3 23.64 -3.40 23.73
CA ALA A 3 23.35 -2.64 22.53
C ALA A 3 22.03 -1.89 22.73
N SER A 4 22.11 -0.58 22.88
CA SER A 4 20.98 0.33 22.81
C SER A 4 20.40 0.23 21.41
N VAL A 5 19.30 -0.52 21.27
CA VAL A 5 18.45 -0.44 20.09
C VAL A 5 17.85 0.98 20.13
N SER A 6 18.36 1.84 19.29
CA SER A 6 17.78 3.15 19.00
C SER A 6 16.40 2.88 18.38
N THR A 7 15.37 2.81 19.21
CA THR A 7 13.98 2.88 18.77
C THR A 7 13.78 4.25 18.16
N SER A 8 13.85 4.36 16.85
CA SER A 8 13.35 5.51 16.09
C SER A 8 11.94 5.79 16.64
N ARG A 9 11.78 6.93 17.35
CA ARG A 9 10.48 7.28 17.93
C ARG A 9 9.48 7.41 16.80
N GLN A 10 8.49 6.52 16.77
CA GLN A 10 7.37 6.61 15.85
C GLN A 10 6.70 7.98 16.00
N ARG A 11 6.17 8.49 14.90
CA ARG A 11 5.36 9.71 14.89
C ARG A 11 4.16 9.48 13.98
N ILE A 12 3.06 9.12 14.60
CA ILE A 12 1.86 8.63 13.94
C ILE A 12 0.85 9.75 13.74
N VAL A 13 0.38 9.85 12.51
CA VAL A 13 -0.80 10.62 12.11
C VAL A 13 -1.96 9.65 11.97
N SER A 14 -3.05 9.87 12.69
CA SER A 14 -4.33 9.21 12.46
C SER A 14 -5.26 10.19 11.73
N LEU A 15 -5.56 9.92 10.48
CA LEU A 15 -6.54 10.63 9.66
C LEU A 15 -7.88 9.91 9.79
N TRP A 16 -8.87 10.53 10.41
CA TRP A 16 -10.22 9.99 10.55
C TRP A 16 -11.21 10.68 9.64
N LEU A 17 -11.85 9.91 8.76
CA LEU A 17 -12.86 10.37 7.80
C LEU A 17 -14.26 10.11 8.38
N LYS A 18 -14.66 10.97 9.33
CA LYS A 18 -15.86 10.80 10.14
C LYS A 18 -17.12 10.46 9.33
N ARG A 19 -17.23 11.03 8.13
CA ARG A 19 -18.39 10.93 7.25
C ARG A 19 -18.06 10.24 5.90
N LEU A 20 -17.08 9.35 5.86
CA LEU A 20 -16.61 8.71 4.63
C LEU A 20 -17.75 8.24 3.72
N GLN A 21 -18.75 7.57 4.30
CA GLN A 21 -19.87 6.97 3.56
C GLN A 21 -20.79 8.02 2.93
N THR A 22 -21.17 9.05 3.68
CA THR A 22 -22.02 10.14 3.18
C THR A 22 -21.26 11.09 2.27
N ASP A 23 -20.00 11.44 2.60
CA ASP A 23 -19.15 12.28 1.77
C ASP A 23 -18.89 11.62 0.41
N ARG A 24 -18.69 10.29 0.36
CA ARG A 24 -18.59 9.53 -0.89
C ARG A 24 -19.82 9.72 -1.79
N ARG A 25 -21.01 9.67 -1.21
CA ARG A 25 -22.26 9.86 -1.96
C ARG A 25 -22.42 11.29 -2.44
N ALA A 26 -22.14 12.26 -1.59
CA ALA A 26 -22.22 13.68 -1.93
C ALA A 26 -21.30 14.09 -3.08
N ARG A 27 -20.13 13.45 -3.21
CA ARG A 27 -19.18 13.71 -4.32
C ARG A 27 -19.67 13.22 -5.69
N LEU A 28 -20.58 12.24 -5.72
CA LEU A 28 -21.08 11.61 -6.95
C LEU A 28 -22.39 12.21 -7.44
N GLN A 29 -23.01 13.06 -6.64
CA GLN A 29 -24.34 13.62 -6.91
C GLN A 29 -24.30 15.15 -6.98
N ALA A 30 -25.31 15.71 -7.62
CA ALA A 30 -25.52 17.16 -7.54
C ALA A 30 -25.80 17.56 -6.08
N PRO A 31 -25.41 18.79 -5.67
CA PRO A 31 -25.67 19.25 -4.30
C PRO A 31 -27.15 19.13 -3.93
N ASP A 32 -27.41 18.41 -2.84
CA ASP A 32 -28.75 18.20 -2.32
C ASP A 32 -28.80 18.75 -0.87
N PRO A 33 -29.67 19.77 -0.59
CA PRO A 33 -29.74 20.37 0.74
C PRO A 33 -30.44 19.48 1.77
N ARG A 34 -31.07 18.37 1.37
CA ARG A 34 -31.73 17.46 2.29
C ARG A 34 -30.72 16.71 3.16
N PRO A 35 -31.11 16.34 4.39
CA PRO A 35 -30.25 15.52 5.25
C PRO A 35 -30.09 14.11 4.67
N HIS A 36 -28.87 13.56 4.75
CA HIS A 36 -28.52 12.26 4.20
C HIS A 36 -28.03 11.32 5.30
N ALA A 37 -28.40 10.06 5.16
CA ALA A 37 -27.95 8.98 6.02
C ALA A 37 -27.59 7.74 5.19
N VAL A 38 -26.74 6.90 5.75
CA VAL A 38 -26.52 5.54 5.29
C VAL A 38 -27.11 4.60 6.33
N ALA A 39 -27.95 3.67 5.89
CA ALA A 39 -28.54 2.64 6.72
C ALA A 39 -28.06 1.25 6.28
N GLY A 40 -28.01 0.33 7.23
CA GLY A 40 -27.65 -1.06 6.98
C GLY A 40 -28.28 -1.98 7.99
N ARG A 41 -28.35 -3.25 7.66
CA ARG A 41 -28.97 -4.27 8.51
C ARG A 41 -28.00 -4.71 9.62
N ARG A 42 -28.46 -4.63 10.87
CA ARG A 42 -27.76 -5.15 12.05
C ARG A 42 -28.71 -6.08 12.79
N GLY A 43 -28.42 -7.39 12.74
CA GLY A 43 -29.36 -8.39 13.21
C GLY A 43 -30.69 -8.35 12.44
N ASN A 44 -31.81 -8.10 13.14
CA ASN A 44 -33.14 -8.01 12.55
C ASN A 44 -33.64 -6.57 12.31
N ALA A 45 -32.81 -5.55 12.60
CA ALA A 45 -33.21 -4.15 12.45
C ALA A 45 -32.36 -3.45 11.39
N GLU A 46 -32.95 -2.47 10.72
CA GLU A 46 -32.24 -1.49 9.92
C GLU A 46 -31.84 -0.31 10.81
N GLU A 47 -30.55 -0.01 10.86
CA GLU A 47 -29.97 1.03 11.70
C GLU A 47 -29.21 2.07 10.88
N ILE A 48 -29.17 3.28 11.40
CA ILE A 48 -28.37 4.36 10.84
C ILE A 48 -26.90 4.13 11.15
N LEU A 49 -26.07 4.01 10.13
CA LEU A 49 -24.64 3.73 10.23
C LEU A 49 -23.79 4.99 10.04
N ALA A 50 -24.23 5.90 9.16
CA ALA A 50 -23.55 7.17 8.92
C ALA A 50 -24.57 8.28 8.65
N LEU A 51 -24.17 9.50 8.97
CA LEU A 51 -24.96 10.71 8.82
C LEU A 51 -24.11 11.82 8.21
N ASP A 52 -24.72 12.67 7.41
CA ASP A 52 -24.11 13.94 7.00
C ASP A 52 -24.27 15.03 8.08
N ALA A 53 -23.73 16.23 7.78
CA ALA A 53 -23.83 17.36 8.71
C ALA A 53 -25.26 17.80 8.97
N ALA A 54 -26.11 17.79 7.94
CA ALA A 54 -27.49 18.25 8.06
C ALA A 54 -28.31 17.30 8.95
N ALA A 55 -28.12 15.99 8.78
CA ALA A 55 -28.79 14.99 9.62
C ALA A 55 -28.30 15.02 11.09
N GLU A 56 -26.98 15.18 11.33
CA GLU A 56 -26.44 15.34 12.69
C GLU A 56 -27.02 16.60 13.38
N ASN A 57 -27.12 17.72 12.66
CA ASN A 57 -27.67 18.97 13.19
C ASN A 57 -29.18 18.87 13.54
N MET A 58 -29.90 17.94 12.90
CA MET A 58 -31.29 17.63 13.26
C MET A 58 -31.41 16.67 14.46
N GLY A 59 -30.30 16.33 15.09
CA GLY A 59 -30.28 15.48 16.29
C GLY A 59 -30.30 13.98 16.00
N LEU A 60 -30.18 13.56 14.74
CA LEU A 60 -30.05 12.15 14.38
C LEU A 60 -28.69 11.64 14.88
N ARG A 61 -28.64 10.35 15.24
CA ARG A 61 -27.44 9.70 15.76
C ARG A 61 -27.26 8.33 15.12
N ARG A 62 -26.03 7.87 15.00
CA ARG A 62 -25.70 6.48 14.61
C ARG A 62 -26.33 5.52 15.63
N GLY A 63 -26.78 4.36 15.15
CA GLY A 63 -27.47 3.33 15.96
C GLY A 63 -28.97 3.57 16.18
N LEU A 64 -29.55 4.68 15.71
CA LEU A 64 -31.00 4.82 15.65
C LEU A 64 -31.58 3.85 14.64
N SER A 65 -32.77 3.28 14.94
CA SER A 65 -33.49 2.53 13.92
C SER A 65 -33.91 3.44 12.77
N LEU A 66 -33.95 2.90 11.55
CA LEU A 66 -34.38 3.67 10.38
C LEU A 66 -35.77 4.26 10.55
N ALA A 67 -36.68 3.52 11.19
CA ALA A 67 -38.04 3.98 11.49
C ALA A 67 -38.02 5.22 12.41
N GLN A 68 -37.24 5.19 13.48
CA GLN A 68 -37.09 6.34 14.38
C GLN A 68 -36.45 7.56 13.66
N ALA A 69 -35.41 7.31 12.85
CA ALA A 69 -34.75 8.38 12.10
C ALA A 69 -35.72 9.06 11.12
N ARG A 70 -36.53 8.30 10.40
CA ARG A 70 -37.58 8.85 9.50
C ARG A 70 -38.69 9.57 10.24
N ALA A 71 -39.07 9.09 11.41
CA ALA A 71 -40.05 9.78 12.25
C ALA A 71 -39.54 11.15 12.76
N MET A 72 -38.23 11.23 13.09
CA MET A 72 -37.59 12.49 13.50
C MET A 72 -37.35 13.43 12.32
N CYS A 73 -37.05 12.88 11.14
CA CYS A 73 -36.72 13.64 9.95
C CYS A 73 -37.39 12.99 8.70
N PRO A 74 -38.65 13.38 8.37
CA PRO A 74 -39.35 12.83 7.20
C PRO A 74 -38.65 13.12 5.85
N ALA A 75 -37.89 14.19 5.77
CA ALA A 75 -37.11 14.55 4.56
C ALA A 75 -35.79 13.81 4.42
N LEU A 76 -35.46 12.89 5.33
CA LEU A 76 -34.20 12.14 5.34
C LEU A 76 -34.05 11.26 4.07
N VAL A 77 -33.00 11.53 3.32
CA VAL A 77 -32.59 10.69 2.19
C VAL A 77 -31.68 9.59 2.72
N VAL A 78 -32.08 8.34 2.44
CA VAL A 78 -31.37 7.17 2.98
C VAL A 78 -30.76 6.36 1.84
N PHE A 79 -29.48 6.05 1.98
CA PHE A 79 -28.71 5.17 1.11
C PHE A 79 -28.45 3.84 1.80
N GLU A 80 -28.37 2.78 1.03
CA GLU A 80 -27.92 1.50 1.54
C GLU A 80 -26.40 1.49 1.78
N GLU A 81 -25.99 0.73 2.79
CA GLU A 81 -24.59 0.45 3.09
C GLU A 81 -23.91 -0.24 1.90
N ASP A 82 -22.71 0.24 1.53
CA ASP A 82 -21.86 -0.35 0.50
C ASP A 82 -20.43 -0.44 1.02
N THR A 83 -20.21 -1.43 1.87
CA THR A 83 -18.92 -1.65 2.55
C THR A 83 -17.79 -1.91 1.58
N SER A 84 -18.08 -2.52 0.41
CA SER A 84 -17.06 -2.84 -0.59
C SER A 84 -16.50 -1.59 -1.28
N THR A 85 -17.39 -0.68 -1.65
CA THR A 85 -16.99 0.59 -2.28
C THR A 85 -16.38 1.55 -1.25
N ASP A 86 -16.87 1.55 0.00
CA ASP A 86 -16.28 2.33 1.09
C ASP A 86 -14.84 1.88 1.41
N ALA A 87 -14.62 0.56 1.48
CA ALA A 87 -13.28 0.00 1.72
C ALA A 87 -12.32 0.30 0.55
N ARG A 88 -12.80 0.26 -0.69
CA ARG A 88 -12.00 0.63 -1.87
C ARG A 88 -11.62 2.09 -1.82
N LEU A 89 -12.58 2.98 -1.53
CA LEU A 89 -12.31 4.40 -1.39
C LEU A 89 -11.30 4.70 -0.28
N LEU A 90 -11.43 4.05 0.88
CA LEU A 90 -10.48 4.20 1.98
C LEU A 90 -9.07 3.77 1.56
N LYS A 91 -8.97 2.67 0.79
CA LYS A 91 -7.71 2.21 0.23
C LYS A 91 -7.12 3.22 -0.77
N ASP A 92 -7.94 3.81 -1.63
CA ASP A 92 -7.51 4.81 -2.60
C ASP A 92 -6.97 6.08 -1.89
N ILE A 93 -7.65 6.51 -0.81
CA ILE A 93 -7.19 7.61 0.03
C ILE A 93 -5.86 7.26 0.73
N ALA A 94 -5.73 6.05 1.26
CA ALA A 94 -4.49 5.59 1.88
C ALA A 94 -3.35 5.50 0.86
N ASP A 95 -3.63 5.04 -0.35
CA ASP A 95 -2.66 5.01 -1.44
C ASP A 95 -2.20 6.42 -1.82
N TRP A 96 -3.12 7.36 -1.91
CA TRP A 96 -2.80 8.76 -2.13
C TRP A 96 -1.99 9.37 -0.97
N CYS A 97 -2.25 8.98 0.28
CA CYS A 97 -1.50 9.44 1.45
C CYS A 97 -0.02 9.01 1.42
N GLN A 98 0.35 8.02 0.58
CA GLN A 98 1.75 7.65 0.41
C GLN A 98 2.64 8.78 -0.13
N ARG A 99 2.05 9.86 -0.65
CA ARG A 99 2.79 11.08 -1.01
C ARG A 99 3.54 11.71 0.18
N TYR A 100 3.08 11.49 1.41
CA TYR A 100 3.68 12.04 2.63
C TYR A 100 4.72 11.10 3.24
N THR A 101 4.47 9.81 3.19
CA THR A 101 5.34 8.76 3.74
C THR A 101 5.03 7.42 3.08
N PRO A 102 6.00 6.53 2.86
CA PRO A 102 5.72 5.17 2.40
C PRO A 102 5.04 4.29 3.46
N LEU A 103 5.11 4.71 4.74
CA LEU A 103 4.55 3.98 5.88
C LEU A 103 3.10 4.41 6.12
N VAL A 104 2.19 3.96 5.27
CA VAL A 104 0.75 4.21 5.36
C VAL A 104 0.01 2.91 5.58
N GLY A 105 -0.85 2.86 6.60
CA GLY A 105 -1.70 1.72 6.93
C GLY A 105 -3.18 2.11 7.01
N LEU A 106 -4.06 1.10 6.97
CA LEU A 106 -5.50 1.28 7.13
C LEU A 106 -5.89 1.15 8.61
N ASP A 107 -6.78 2.03 9.06
CA ASP A 107 -7.50 1.96 10.34
C ASP A 107 -9.00 1.89 10.04
N ALA A 108 -9.39 0.73 9.47
CA ALA A 108 -10.75 0.49 9.00
C ALA A 108 -11.80 0.71 10.11
N PRO A 109 -13.03 1.12 9.76
CA PRO A 109 -13.57 1.28 8.40
C PRO A 109 -13.37 2.68 7.78
N ASP A 110 -12.87 3.67 8.51
CA ASP A 110 -12.94 5.09 8.15
C ASP A 110 -11.67 5.89 8.53
N GLY A 111 -10.55 5.20 8.75
CA GLY A 111 -9.28 5.82 9.15
C GLY A 111 -8.09 5.38 8.32
N VAL A 112 -7.08 6.27 8.24
CA VAL A 112 -5.77 6.02 7.66
C VAL A 112 -4.70 6.42 8.67
N LEU A 113 -3.67 5.59 8.80
CA LEU A 113 -2.52 5.82 9.67
C LEU A 113 -1.29 6.11 8.82
N LEU A 114 -0.52 7.12 9.20
CA LEU A 114 0.74 7.46 8.56
C LEU A 114 1.84 7.53 9.63
N ASP A 115 2.95 6.87 9.42
CA ASP A 115 4.15 7.14 10.22
C ASP A 115 4.99 8.20 9.49
N ILE A 116 5.01 9.39 10.04
CA ILE A 116 5.73 10.55 9.49
C ILE A 116 7.12 10.75 10.12
N ALA A 117 7.58 9.83 10.95
CA ALA A 117 8.92 9.88 11.50
C ALA A 117 9.95 9.95 10.36
N GLY A 118 10.77 10.99 10.36
CA GLY A 118 11.77 11.21 9.32
C GLY A 118 11.27 11.83 8.01
N CYS A 119 9.97 12.05 7.81
CA CYS A 119 9.41 12.66 6.59
C CYS A 119 8.92 14.09 6.76
N ALA A 120 8.53 14.48 7.96
CA ALA A 120 7.93 15.79 8.23
C ALA A 120 8.80 16.97 7.81
N HIS A 121 10.14 16.86 7.91
CA HIS A 121 11.06 17.91 7.51
C HIS A 121 11.01 18.26 6.00
N LEU A 122 10.57 17.33 5.16
CA LEU A 122 10.42 17.53 3.70
C LEU A 122 9.25 18.49 3.38
N PHE A 123 8.34 18.66 4.32
CA PHE A 123 7.14 19.51 4.19
C PHE A 123 7.23 20.79 5.01
N GLY A 124 8.38 21.07 5.65
CA GLY A 124 8.53 22.22 6.54
C GLY A 124 8.08 21.97 7.99
N GLY A 125 7.98 20.70 8.39
CA GLY A 125 7.59 20.26 9.74
C GLY A 125 6.24 19.57 9.82
N GLU A 126 5.92 19.04 11.01
CA GLU A 126 4.68 18.29 11.23
C GLU A 126 3.42 19.13 10.96
N ALA A 127 3.40 20.38 11.44
CA ALA A 127 2.25 21.28 11.27
C ALA A 127 1.98 21.55 9.78
N ALA A 128 3.01 21.88 9.00
CA ALA A 128 2.87 22.17 7.58
C ALA A 128 2.43 20.93 6.78
N LEU A 129 2.94 19.74 7.15
CA LEU A 129 2.50 18.46 6.54
C LEU A 129 1.01 18.23 6.80
N ILE A 130 0.56 18.40 8.06
CA ILE A 130 -0.84 18.20 8.44
C ILE A 130 -1.76 19.24 7.78
N ASP A 131 -1.34 20.48 7.68
CA ASP A 131 -2.11 21.54 7.02
C ASP A 131 -2.28 21.24 5.53
N ASP A 132 -1.23 20.77 4.84
CA ASP A 132 -1.33 20.34 3.43
C ASP A 132 -2.25 19.12 3.28
N LEU A 133 -2.10 18.10 4.13
CA LEU A 133 -2.96 16.90 4.15
C LEU A 133 -4.43 17.30 4.31
N MET A 134 -4.74 18.09 5.33
CA MET A 134 -6.11 18.50 5.66
C MET A 134 -6.73 19.39 4.58
N ARG A 135 -5.96 20.33 4.04
CA ARG A 135 -6.41 21.17 2.94
C ARG A 135 -6.81 20.34 1.72
N ARG A 136 -5.97 19.35 1.32
CA ARG A 136 -6.22 18.50 0.16
C ARG A 136 -7.38 17.53 0.39
N VAL A 137 -7.46 16.90 1.56
CA VAL A 137 -8.57 15.99 1.91
C VAL A 137 -9.91 16.74 1.89
N ARG A 138 -9.93 18.00 2.38
CA ARG A 138 -11.11 18.85 2.27
C ARG A 138 -11.44 19.25 0.83
N ALA A 139 -10.42 19.54 0.02
CA ALA A 139 -10.60 19.83 -1.41
C ALA A 139 -11.17 18.61 -2.17
N PHE A 140 -10.87 17.39 -1.71
CA PHE A 140 -11.50 16.16 -2.22
C PHE A 140 -12.95 15.96 -1.75
N GLY A 141 -13.46 16.85 -0.90
CA GLY A 141 -14.83 16.81 -0.39
C GLY A 141 -15.03 15.89 0.81
N PHE A 142 -13.98 15.59 1.58
CA PHE A 142 -14.10 14.79 2.79
C PHE A 142 -13.97 15.62 4.05
N MET A 143 -14.88 15.36 5.01
CA MET A 143 -14.77 15.84 6.39
C MET A 143 -13.79 14.91 7.13
N ALA A 144 -12.69 15.49 7.59
CA ALA A 144 -11.65 14.73 8.29
C ALA A 144 -11.21 15.39 9.60
N HIS A 145 -10.74 14.55 10.52
CA HIS A 145 -10.04 14.95 11.73
C HIS A 145 -8.67 14.28 11.78
N VAL A 146 -7.70 14.93 12.40
CA VAL A 146 -6.34 14.40 12.53
C VAL A 146 -5.90 14.42 13.98
N GLY A 147 -5.30 13.31 14.40
CA GLY A 147 -4.56 13.21 15.65
C GLY A 147 -3.10 12.85 15.36
N VAL A 148 -2.16 13.52 16.01
CA VAL A 148 -0.72 13.27 15.88
C VAL A 148 -0.12 12.91 17.23
N ALA A 149 0.50 11.75 17.35
CA ALA A 149 1.08 11.26 18.61
C ALA A 149 2.27 10.32 18.37
N GLY A 150 2.96 9.92 19.43
CA GLY A 150 4.03 8.92 19.38
C GLY A 150 3.54 7.47 19.24
N THR A 151 2.24 7.22 19.39
CA THR A 151 1.65 5.87 19.30
C THR A 151 0.40 5.86 18.43
N ILE A 152 0.10 4.70 17.83
CA ILE A 152 -1.12 4.51 17.03
C ILE A 152 -2.37 4.74 17.90
N GLY A 153 -2.39 4.16 19.12
CA GLY A 153 -3.52 4.28 20.03
C GLY A 153 -3.81 5.72 20.43
N ALA A 154 -2.79 6.50 20.76
CA ALA A 154 -2.95 7.91 21.15
C ALA A 154 -3.38 8.79 19.97
N ALA A 155 -2.77 8.60 18.79
CA ALA A 155 -3.16 9.33 17.57
C ALA A 155 -4.63 9.07 17.21
N HIS A 156 -5.06 7.80 17.23
CA HIS A 156 -6.45 7.39 17.01
C HIS A 156 -7.41 8.02 18.02
N ALA A 157 -7.07 7.96 19.32
CA ALA A 157 -7.90 8.49 20.39
C ALA A 157 -8.15 10.00 20.22
N VAL A 158 -7.10 10.77 19.92
CA VAL A 158 -7.20 12.21 19.74
C VAL A 158 -7.96 12.57 18.45
N ALA A 159 -7.73 11.85 17.35
CA ALA A 159 -8.46 12.10 16.11
C ALA A 159 -9.97 11.93 16.26
N ARG A 160 -10.41 10.91 17.02
CA ARG A 160 -11.85 10.53 17.13
C ARG A 160 -12.56 11.13 18.33
N TYR A 161 -11.87 11.33 19.46
CA TYR A 161 -12.49 11.71 20.74
C TYR A 161 -11.89 12.99 21.35
N GLY A 162 -10.73 13.45 20.87
CA GLY A 162 -10.01 14.61 21.42
C GLY A 162 -10.13 15.89 20.59
N GLN A 163 -11.08 16.00 19.68
CA GLN A 163 -11.23 17.13 18.74
C GLN A 163 -10.03 17.30 17.76
N GLY A 164 -9.15 16.30 17.66
CA GLY A 164 -7.94 16.37 16.87
C GLY A 164 -6.77 17.06 17.57
N GLY A 165 -5.68 17.24 16.82
CA GLY A 165 -4.50 17.99 17.28
C GLY A 165 -3.27 17.13 17.55
N PHE A 166 -2.29 17.75 18.21
CA PHE A 166 -0.98 17.17 18.43
C PHE A 166 -0.80 16.78 19.90
N ILE A 167 -0.25 15.61 20.14
CA ILE A 167 0.32 15.20 21.42
C ILE A 167 1.85 15.28 21.29
N ALA A 168 2.50 16.01 22.17
CA ALA A 168 3.95 16.02 22.24
C ALA A 168 4.47 14.63 22.66
N PRO A 169 5.61 14.18 22.13
CA PRO A 169 6.19 12.89 22.53
C PRO A 169 6.40 12.82 24.05
N GLY A 170 5.86 11.75 24.68
CA GLY A 170 5.91 11.55 26.13
C GLY A 170 4.75 12.16 26.92
N CYS A 171 3.83 12.90 26.26
CA CYS A 171 2.63 13.46 26.88
C CYS A 171 1.36 12.65 26.59
N GLU A 172 1.49 11.43 26.05
CA GLU A 172 0.37 10.58 25.66
C GLU A 172 -0.54 10.28 26.86
N CYS A 173 0.05 9.91 28.00
CA CYS A 173 -0.71 9.58 29.21
C CYS A 173 -1.63 10.73 29.63
N GLU A 174 -1.08 11.93 29.84
CA GLU A 174 -1.83 13.11 30.31
C GLU A 174 -3.02 13.42 29.38
N ARG A 175 -2.81 13.36 28.07
CA ARG A 175 -3.84 13.69 27.07
C ARG A 175 -4.93 12.62 26.98
N LEU A 176 -4.62 11.35 27.28
CA LEU A 176 -5.57 10.25 27.18
C LEU A 176 -6.47 10.10 28.41
N LEU A 177 -6.04 10.51 29.60
CA LEU A 177 -6.78 10.28 30.86
C LEU A 177 -8.24 10.75 30.82
N SER A 178 -8.51 11.91 30.20
CA SER A 178 -9.85 12.49 30.10
C SER A 178 -10.74 11.87 29.04
N LEU A 179 -10.18 11.08 28.12
CA LEU A 179 -10.91 10.50 27.01
C LEU A 179 -11.74 9.29 27.43
N PRO A 180 -12.86 8.99 26.73
CA PRO A 180 -13.70 7.84 27.04
C PRO A 180 -12.97 6.52 26.75
N LEU A 181 -13.40 5.43 27.38
CA LEU A 181 -12.82 4.10 27.21
C LEU A 181 -12.91 3.59 25.76
N SER A 182 -13.91 4.02 25.00
CA SER A 182 -14.02 3.70 23.56
C SER A 182 -12.84 4.21 22.73
N ALA A 183 -12.07 5.18 23.24
CA ALA A 183 -10.87 5.68 22.59
C ALA A 183 -9.71 4.67 22.57
N LEU A 184 -9.75 3.62 23.40
CA LEU A 184 -8.72 2.57 23.48
C LEU A 184 -8.81 1.49 22.39
N ARG A 185 -9.67 1.63 21.37
CA ARG A 185 -9.82 0.61 20.29
C ARG A 185 -10.19 -0.78 20.82
N ILE A 186 -10.95 -0.82 21.92
CA ILE A 186 -11.54 -2.03 22.51
C ILE A 186 -12.96 -2.25 22.00
N THR A 187 -13.47 -3.50 22.08
CA THR A 187 -14.81 -3.81 21.58
C THR A 187 -15.92 -3.09 22.37
N ASP A 188 -17.04 -2.77 21.73
CA ASP A 188 -18.19 -2.13 22.37
C ASP A 188 -18.73 -2.93 23.56
N GLY A 189 -18.69 -4.27 23.48
CA GLY A 189 -19.06 -5.17 24.59
C GLY A 189 -18.14 -4.99 25.81
N THR A 190 -16.86 -4.77 25.59
CA THR A 190 -15.90 -4.50 26.65
C THR A 190 -16.11 -3.12 27.24
N VAL A 191 -16.34 -2.10 26.40
CA VAL A 191 -16.70 -0.74 26.88
C VAL A 191 -17.96 -0.79 27.73
N ALA A 192 -19.01 -1.46 27.28
CA ALA A 192 -20.26 -1.63 28.03
C ALA A 192 -20.03 -2.35 29.38
N SER A 193 -19.17 -3.35 29.40
CA SER A 193 -18.83 -4.09 30.63
C SER A 193 -18.05 -3.26 31.65
N LEU A 194 -17.09 -2.45 31.19
CA LEU A 194 -16.37 -1.47 32.01
C LEU A 194 -17.33 -0.39 32.53
N SER A 195 -18.20 0.12 31.66
CA SER A 195 -19.17 1.18 32.04
C SER A 195 -20.17 0.73 33.10
N ARG A 196 -20.60 -0.55 33.08
CA ARG A 196 -21.50 -1.11 34.09
C ARG A 196 -20.90 -1.13 35.50
N VAL A 197 -19.58 -1.17 35.63
CA VAL A 197 -18.89 -1.09 36.94
C VAL A 197 -18.44 0.34 37.29
N GLY A 198 -18.84 1.32 36.48
CA GLY A 198 -18.63 2.75 36.80
C GLY A 198 -17.43 3.36 36.06
N PHE A 199 -16.59 2.61 35.36
CA PHE A 199 -15.49 3.18 34.61
C PHE A 199 -15.98 3.82 33.31
N LYS A 200 -15.63 5.09 33.06
CA LYS A 200 -16.08 5.86 31.91
C LYS A 200 -14.93 6.40 31.07
N ARG A 201 -13.80 6.68 31.71
CA ARG A 201 -12.63 7.32 31.12
C ARG A 201 -11.40 6.43 31.23
N ILE A 202 -10.41 6.68 30.40
CA ILE A 202 -9.12 5.98 30.45
C ILE A 202 -8.44 6.18 31.82
N GLY A 203 -8.52 7.37 32.39
CA GLY A 203 -8.00 7.69 33.72
C GLY A 203 -8.57 6.80 34.82
N ASP A 204 -9.80 6.31 34.68
CA ASP A 204 -10.42 5.45 35.70
C ASP A 204 -9.76 4.06 35.81
N ILE A 205 -9.01 3.64 34.78
CA ILE A 205 -8.43 2.28 34.71
C ILE A 205 -6.89 2.27 34.66
N VAL A 206 -6.24 3.39 34.41
CA VAL A 206 -4.80 3.46 34.15
C VAL A 206 -3.96 3.00 35.35
N ASP A 207 -4.35 3.38 36.56
CA ASP A 207 -3.64 3.07 37.79
C ASP A 207 -4.18 1.83 38.54
N LEU A 208 -5.15 1.12 37.95
CA LEU A 208 -5.72 -0.08 38.58
C LEU A 208 -4.75 -1.28 38.52
N PRO A 209 -4.82 -2.16 39.52
CA PRO A 209 -4.06 -3.40 39.50
C PRO A 209 -4.38 -4.23 38.25
N ARG A 210 -3.34 -4.61 37.51
CA ARG A 210 -3.45 -5.26 36.20
C ARG A 210 -4.11 -6.62 36.25
N ALA A 211 -3.78 -7.45 37.23
CA ALA A 211 -4.28 -8.80 37.30
C ALA A 211 -5.81 -8.89 37.48
N PRO A 212 -6.47 -8.15 38.39
CA PRO A 212 -7.93 -8.09 38.47
C PRO A 212 -8.60 -7.54 37.22
N LEU A 213 -8.01 -6.52 36.59
CA LEU A 213 -8.53 -5.95 35.35
C LEU A 213 -8.51 -6.95 34.21
N ALA A 214 -7.38 -7.68 34.03
CA ALA A 214 -7.26 -8.73 33.04
C ALA A 214 -8.19 -9.91 33.28
N ALA A 215 -8.33 -10.34 34.54
CA ALA A 215 -9.18 -11.49 34.91
C ALA A 215 -10.68 -11.20 34.60
N ARG A 216 -11.11 -9.94 34.77
CA ARG A 216 -12.53 -9.57 34.60
C ARG A 216 -12.89 -9.13 33.18
N PHE A 217 -12.00 -8.41 32.49
CA PHE A 217 -12.30 -7.77 31.19
C PHE A 217 -11.42 -8.29 30.05
N GLY A 218 -10.52 -9.22 30.33
CA GLY A 218 -9.59 -9.77 29.36
C GLY A 218 -8.29 -8.98 29.23
N THR A 219 -7.23 -9.68 28.75
CA THR A 219 -5.90 -9.09 28.54
C THR A 219 -5.87 -8.06 27.41
N GLY A 220 -6.88 -8.08 26.51
CA GLY A 220 -7.00 -7.14 25.40
C GLY A 220 -7.10 -5.68 25.84
N VAL A 221 -7.80 -5.40 26.96
CA VAL A 221 -7.91 -4.05 27.52
C VAL A 221 -6.55 -3.51 27.93
N LEU A 222 -5.77 -4.34 28.64
CA LEU A 222 -4.43 -3.95 29.08
C LEU A 222 -3.48 -3.72 27.93
N ARG A 223 -3.53 -4.60 26.94
CA ARG A 223 -2.69 -4.45 25.75
C ARG A 223 -2.99 -3.17 24.99
N GLN A 224 -4.27 -2.84 24.75
CA GLN A 224 -4.65 -1.58 24.09
C GLN A 224 -4.28 -0.36 24.91
N LEU A 225 -4.42 -0.43 26.24
CA LEU A 225 -3.96 0.63 27.13
C LEU A 225 -2.43 0.82 27.05
N ASP A 226 -1.67 -0.29 27.12
CA ASP A 226 -0.20 -0.25 27.06
C ASP A 226 0.30 0.29 25.71
N ARG A 227 -0.34 -0.08 24.60
CA ARG A 227 -0.05 0.42 23.26
C ARG A 227 -0.37 1.90 23.15
N ALA A 228 -1.50 2.35 23.69
CA ALA A 228 -1.88 3.76 23.67
C ALA A 228 -0.90 4.62 24.48
N LEU A 229 -0.42 4.09 25.62
CA LEU A 229 0.55 4.77 26.49
C LEU A 229 2.01 4.63 26.02
N GLY A 230 2.29 3.82 25.00
CA GLY A 230 3.64 3.57 24.52
C GLY A 230 4.47 2.63 25.38
N LEU A 231 3.83 1.86 26.26
CA LEU A 231 4.46 0.82 27.10
C LEU A 231 4.67 -0.47 26.33
N GLU A 232 3.82 -0.75 25.33
CA GLU A 232 3.95 -1.84 24.34
C GLU A 232 4.00 -1.23 22.93
N GLY A 233 5.01 -1.63 22.12
CA GLY A 233 5.11 -1.18 20.74
C GLY A 233 4.00 -1.76 19.87
N GLU A 234 3.43 -0.94 18.99
CA GLU A 234 2.48 -1.35 17.96
C GLU A 234 3.07 -1.02 16.58
N PRO A 235 3.54 -2.02 15.81
CA PRO A 235 4.08 -1.76 14.48
C PRO A 235 2.96 -1.40 13.52
N LEU A 236 3.17 -0.36 12.70
CA LEU A 236 2.31 -0.03 11.57
C LEU A 236 2.55 -1.05 10.45
N THR A 237 1.48 -1.69 9.97
CA THR A 237 1.55 -2.55 8.79
C THR A 237 1.33 -1.69 7.55
N PRO A 238 2.35 -1.50 6.70
CA PRO A 238 2.19 -0.69 5.50
C PRO A 238 1.21 -1.33 4.50
N LEU A 239 0.45 -0.49 3.81
CA LEU A 239 -0.48 -0.89 2.75
C LEU A 239 0.24 -1.56 1.58
N LEU A 240 1.41 -1.05 1.23
CA LEU A 240 2.29 -1.59 0.20
C LEU A 240 3.68 -1.84 0.78
N PRO A 241 4.43 -2.80 0.22
CA PRO A 241 5.83 -2.99 0.58
C PRO A 241 6.63 -1.69 0.39
N VAL A 242 7.45 -1.35 1.35
CA VAL A 242 8.30 -0.16 1.26
C VAL A 242 9.44 -0.45 0.28
N ALA A 243 9.52 0.35 -0.78
CA ALA A 243 10.59 0.22 -1.76
C ALA A 243 11.94 0.61 -1.12
N PRO A 244 13.02 -0.17 -1.36
CA PRO A 244 14.35 0.14 -0.82
C PRO A 244 14.93 1.44 -1.38
N TYR A 245 14.52 1.83 -2.59
CA TYR A 245 14.94 3.04 -3.24
C TYR A 245 13.75 3.71 -3.91
N PHE A 246 13.63 5.02 -3.74
CA PHE A 246 12.69 5.84 -4.50
C PHE A 246 13.26 7.24 -4.72
N ALA A 247 12.77 7.87 -5.77
CA ALA A 247 12.98 9.28 -6.05
C ALA A 247 11.64 9.89 -6.46
N GLU A 248 11.40 11.13 -6.07
CA GLU A 248 10.13 11.81 -6.35
C GLU A 248 10.37 13.25 -6.82
N GLN A 249 9.37 13.77 -7.52
CA GLN A 249 9.37 15.14 -8.00
C GLN A 249 7.96 15.71 -7.90
N PRO A 250 7.74 16.71 -7.04
CA PRO A 250 6.52 17.51 -7.03
C PRO A 250 6.53 18.50 -8.20
N PHE A 251 5.34 18.86 -8.65
CA PHE A 251 5.13 19.84 -9.73
C PHE A 251 4.29 21.00 -9.19
N PRO A 252 4.81 22.24 -9.25
CA PRO A 252 4.01 23.44 -8.91
C PRO A 252 2.79 23.60 -9.82
N GLU A 253 2.96 23.31 -11.11
CA GLU A 253 1.89 23.21 -12.10
C GLU A 253 1.73 21.74 -12.50
N PRO A 254 0.50 21.19 -12.41
CA PRO A 254 0.26 19.79 -12.74
C PRO A 254 0.60 19.46 -14.19
N ILE A 255 1.28 18.36 -14.42
CA ILE A 255 1.62 17.86 -15.76
C ILE A 255 0.56 16.88 -16.26
N ALA A 256 0.33 16.83 -17.57
CA ALA A 256 -0.66 15.96 -18.19
C ALA A 256 -0.17 15.24 -19.45
N ARG A 257 0.92 15.71 -20.05
CA ARG A 257 1.44 15.18 -21.32
C ARG A 257 2.36 13.99 -21.06
N GLU A 258 2.26 12.99 -21.91
CA GLU A 258 3.13 11.81 -21.84
C GLU A 258 4.62 12.17 -21.98
N GLU A 259 4.94 13.14 -22.83
CA GLU A 259 6.32 13.62 -23.01
C GLU A 259 6.92 14.17 -21.69
N ASP A 260 6.11 14.92 -20.92
CA ASP A 260 6.52 15.46 -19.62
C ASP A 260 6.73 14.33 -18.62
N ILE A 261 5.85 13.33 -18.60
CA ILE A 261 5.96 12.15 -17.76
C ILE A 261 7.25 11.39 -18.09
N LEU A 262 7.54 11.15 -19.37
CA LEU A 262 8.76 10.45 -19.80
C LEU A 262 10.04 11.24 -19.44
N ALA A 263 10.01 12.56 -19.56
CA ALA A 263 11.13 13.40 -19.14
C ALA A 263 11.35 13.36 -17.63
N VAL A 264 10.28 13.27 -16.85
CA VAL A 264 10.34 13.12 -15.39
C VAL A 264 10.92 11.75 -15.02
N ILE A 265 10.45 10.66 -15.66
CA ILE A 265 10.97 9.31 -15.43
C ILE A 265 12.49 9.29 -15.60
N GLU A 266 13.00 9.87 -16.67
CA GLU A 266 14.44 9.90 -16.93
C GLU A 266 15.21 10.68 -15.86
N ARG A 267 14.68 11.82 -15.39
CA ARG A 267 15.30 12.59 -14.28
C ARG A 267 15.33 11.80 -12.96
N LEU A 268 14.20 11.13 -12.64
CA LEU A 268 14.10 10.31 -11.43
C LEU A 268 15.01 9.08 -11.52
N ALA A 269 15.09 8.44 -12.70
CA ALA A 269 15.97 7.31 -12.95
C ALA A 269 17.46 7.69 -12.77
N ARG A 270 17.88 8.89 -13.16
CA ARG A 270 19.26 9.38 -12.88
C ARG A 270 19.55 9.48 -11.38
N ARG A 271 18.57 9.95 -10.58
CA ARG A 271 18.74 10.01 -9.12
C ARG A 271 18.85 8.60 -8.52
N LEU A 272 18.01 7.67 -8.98
CA LEU A 272 18.04 6.26 -8.54
C LEU A 272 19.32 5.56 -8.98
N ALA A 273 19.81 5.80 -10.20
CA ALA A 273 21.07 5.23 -10.70
C ALA A 273 22.24 5.54 -9.76
N ALA A 274 22.36 6.80 -9.30
CA ALA A 274 23.40 7.19 -8.36
C ALA A 274 23.27 6.53 -6.98
N MET A 275 22.03 6.20 -6.55
CA MET A 275 21.80 5.49 -5.28
C MET A 275 22.15 4.01 -5.40
N LEU A 276 21.76 3.36 -6.50
CA LEU A 276 22.03 1.96 -6.80
C LEU A 276 23.52 1.70 -7.02
N GLU A 277 24.21 2.61 -7.74
CA GLU A 277 25.64 2.50 -8.01
C GLU A 277 26.47 2.47 -6.73
N ARG A 278 26.16 3.33 -5.75
CA ARG A 278 26.84 3.37 -4.45
C ARG A 278 26.77 2.04 -3.69
N ARG A 279 25.78 1.19 -3.99
CA ARG A 279 25.62 -0.12 -3.36
C ARG A 279 25.98 -1.30 -4.28
N GLY A 280 26.44 -1.02 -5.50
CA GLY A 280 26.75 -2.07 -6.46
C GLY A 280 25.51 -2.84 -6.94
N GLU A 281 24.32 -2.24 -6.88
CA GLU A 281 23.03 -2.85 -7.25
C GLU A 281 22.49 -2.26 -8.55
N GLY A 282 21.58 -2.96 -9.20
CA GLY A 282 20.79 -2.50 -10.33
C GLY A 282 19.30 -2.79 -10.10
N LEU A 283 18.44 -2.06 -10.76
CA LEU A 283 16.98 -2.27 -10.68
C LEU A 283 16.56 -3.48 -11.52
N ARG A 284 15.66 -4.29 -10.94
CA ARG A 284 14.98 -5.43 -11.58
C ARG A 284 13.50 -5.16 -11.75
N ARG A 285 12.89 -4.47 -10.80
CA ARG A 285 11.51 -3.96 -10.91
C ARG A 285 11.46 -2.52 -10.48
N VAL A 286 10.73 -1.76 -11.23
CA VAL A 286 10.52 -0.34 -11.01
C VAL A 286 9.03 -0.01 -11.16
N GLU A 287 8.51 0.80 -10.25
CA GLU A 287 7.15 1.30 -10.27
C GLU A 287 7.16 2.81 -10.42
N LEU A 288 6.39 3.33 -11.36
CA LEU A 288 6.04 4.73 -11.46
C LEU A 288 4.69 4.94 -10.78
N ALA A 289 4.64 5.81 -9.79
CA ALA A 289 3.41 6.30 -9.19
C ALA A 289 3.18 7.77 -9.59
N LEU A 290 2.05 8.05 -10.23
CA LEU A 290 1.61 9.38 -10.63
C LEU A 290 0.42 9.79 -9.76
N PHE A 291 0.60 10.82 -8.95
CA PHE A 291 -0.42 11.32 -8.03
C PHE A 291 -1.20 12.44 -8.70
N ARG A 292 -2.49 12.21 -8.94
CA ARG A 292 -3.39 13.22 -9.51
C ARG A 292 -3.82 14.24 -8.47
N THR A 293 -4.13 15.43 -8.94
CA THR A 293 -4.62 16.53 -8.11
C THR A 293 -5.97 16.25 -7.45
N ASP A 294 -6.76 15.31 -7.97
CA ASP A 294 -8.07 14.89 -7.43
C ASP A 294 -8.01 13.67 -6.47
N GLY A 295 -6.80 13.22 -6.11
CA GLY A 295 -6.58 12.15 -5.14
C GLY A 295 -6.48 10.75 -5.73
N LYS A 296 -6.52 10.57 -7.06
CA LYS A 296 -6.23 9.28 -7.70
C LYS A 296 -4.73 9.06 -7.85
N VAL A 297 -4.31 7.80 -7.78
CA VAL A 297 -2.92 7.40 -8.04
C VAL A 297 -2.90 6.38 -9.16
N HIS A 298 -2.10 6.64 -10.19
CA HIS A 298 -1.83 5.68 -11.25
C HIS A 298 -0.49 5.01 -11.01
N ARG A 299 -0.48 3.67 -10.98
CA ARG A 299 0.73 2.87 -10.76
C ARG A 299 1.02 2.04 -11.98
N ILE A 300 2.26 2.13 -12.44
CA ILE A 300 2.73 1.45 -13.64
C ILE A 300 4.04 0.76 -13.28
N GLU A 301 4.03 -0.57 -13.39
CA GLU A 301 5.21 -1.37 -13.14
C GLU A 301 5.91 -1.74 -14.44
N ALA A 302 7.24 -1.73 -14.40
CA ALA A 302 8.10 -2.29 -15.42
C ALA A 302 9.16 -3.19 -14.78
N GLY A 303 9.53 -4.24 -15.46
CA GLY A 303 10.58 -5.16 -15.01
C GLY A 303 11.64 -5.36 -16.08
N THR A 304 12.82 -5.81 -15.67
CA THR A 304 13.95 -6.10 -16.53
C THR A 304 14.42 -7.53 -16.36
N SER A 305 14.97 -8.12 -17.42
CA SER A 305 15.58 -9.45 -17.40
C SER A 305 16.91 -9.46 -16.64
N ARG A 306 17.58 -8.32 -16.55
CA ARG A 306 18.86 -8.10 -15.89
C ARG A 306 18.82 -6.86 -15.01
N PRO A 307 19.70 -6.77 -14.00
CA PRO A 307 19.83 -5.53 -13.22
C PRO A 307 20.37 -4.39 -14.10
N ILE A 308 19.61 -3.31 -14.26
CA ILE A 308 20.02 -2.13 -15.04
C ILE A 308 20.14 -0.90 -14.14
N ARG A 309 20.92 0.10 -14.61
CA ARG A 309 21.07 1.40 -13.95
C ARG A 309 20.90 2.56 -14.92
N ASN A 310 20.99 2.30 -16.22
CA ASN A 310 21.00 3.37 -17.24
C ASN A 310 19.62 4.05 -17.29
N PRO A 311 19.52 5.38 -17.10
CA PRO A 311 18.27 6.10 -17.13
C PRO A 311 17.51 6.04 -18.47
N SER A 312 18.24 5.96 -19.60
CA SER A 312 17.63 5.85 -20.93
C SER A 312 16.92 4.52 -21.13
N ASP A 313 17.45 3.42 -20.56
CA ASP A 313 16.84 2.11 -20.65
C ASP A 313 15.55 2.07 -19.82
N VAL A 314 15.57 2.66 -18.61
CA VAL A 314 14.36 2.81 -17.78
C VAL A 314 13.29 3.61 -18.53
N ARG A 315 13.67 4.73 -19.15
CA ARG A 315 12.75 5.53 -19.98
C ARG A 315 12.18 4.71 -21.13
N ALA A 316 12.99 3.95 -21.85
CA ALA A 316 12.55 3.13 -22.97
C ALA A 316 11.54 2.06 -22.54
N LEU A 317 11.70 1.44 -21.37
CA LEU A 317 10.73 0.50 -20.81
C LEU A 317 9.37 1.15 -20.58
N PHE A 318 9.34 2.37 -20.04
CA PHE A 318 8.09 3.08 -19.81
C PHE A 318 7.43 3.58 -21.09
N VAL A 319 8.19 3.90 -22.14
CA VAL A 319 7.63 4.19 -23.49
C VAL A 319 6.82 2.99 -23.98
N GLU A 320 7.41 1.78 -23.95
CA GLU A 320 6.70 0.56 -24.38
C GLU A 320 5.52 0.23 -23.45
N ARG A 321 5.68 0.47 -22.15
CA ARG A 321 4.67 0.14 -21.16
C ARG A 321 3.45 1.07 -21.24
N LEU A 322 3.67 2.38 -21.42
CA LEU A 322 2.62 3.36 -21.58
C LEU A 322 1.81 3.14 -22.87
N ALA A 323 2.50 2.80 -23.98
CA ALA A 323 1.86 2.51 -25.26
C ALA A 323 0.95 1.27 -25.25
N THR A 324 1.07 0.40 -24.24
CA THR A 324 0.33 -0.87 -24.15
C THR A 324 -0.66 -0.94 -23.01
N LEU A 325 -0.89 0.15 -22.30
CA LEU A 325 -1.94 0.20 -21.29
C LEU A 325 -3.31 0.01 -21.97
N ALA A 326 -4.11 -0.91 -21.42
CA ALA A 326 -5.46 -1.19 -21.94
C ALA A 326 -6.35 0.04 -21.87
N ASP A 327 -6.20 0.80 -20.77
CA ASP A 327 -6.81 2.11 -20.60
C ASP A 327 -5.70 3.16 -20.58
N PRO A 328 -5.70 4.15 -21.50
CA PRO A 328 -4.79 5.27 -21.46
C PRO A 328 -4.85 5.97 -20.09
N ILE A 329 -3.70 6.46 -19.63
CA ILE A 329 -3.67 7.20 -18.37
C ILE A 329 -4.54 8.44 -18.52
N ASP A 330 -5.64 8.49 -17.79
CA ASP A 330 -6.45 9.68 -17.68
C ASP A 330 -5.77 10.70 -16.74
N PRO A 331 -5.20 11.79 -17.26
CA PRO A 331 -4.54 12.77 -16.41
C PRO A 331 -5.53 13.58 -15.56
N GLY A 332 -6.82 13.58 -15.91
CA GLY A 332 -7.82 14.44 -15.28
C GLY A 332 -7.37 15.90 -15.26
N PHE A 333 -7.23 16.49 -14.06
CA PHE A 333 -6.69 17.84 -13.86
C PHE A 333 -5.16 17.88 -13.77
N GLY A 334 -4.48 16.81 -14.13
CA GLY A 334 -3.03 16.67 -14.13
C GLY A 334 -2.47 16.00 -12.87
N PHE A 335 -1.18 15.64 -12.97
CA PHE A 335 -0.40 15.04 -11.89
C PHE A 335 0.44 16.11 -11.21
N ASP A 336 0.38 16.21 -9.89
CA ASP A 336 1.14 17.17 -9.09
C ASP A 336 2.36 16.56 -8.39
N LEU A 337 2.52 15.21 -8.46
CA LEU A 337 3.68 14.50 -7.96
C LEU A 337 3.91 13.23 -8.79
N ALA A 338 5.15 12.95 -9.13
CA ALA A 338 5.60 11.68 -9.66
C ALA A 338 6.64 11.05 -8.74
N ARG A 339 6.52 9.75 -8.49
CA ARG A 339 7.49 8.94 -7.74
C ARG A 339 7.91 7.74 -8.56
N LEU A 340 9.21 7.52 -8.67
CA LEU A 340 9.79 6.33 -9.26
C LEU A 340 10.43 5.50 -8.14
N SER A 341 9.99 4.26 -7.97
CA SER A 341 10.39 3.38 -6.89
C SER A 341 11.00 2.09 -7.43
N VAL A 342 12.17 1.70 -6.97
CA VAL A 342 12.76 0.39 -7.25
C VAL A 342 12.21 -0.60 -6.23
N THR A 343 11.31 -1.47 -6.66
CA THR A 343 10.67 -2.46 -5.78
C THR A 343 11.51 -3.73 -5.62
N VAL A 344 12.35 -4.04 -6.60
CA VAL A 344 13.33 -5.14 -6.55
C VAL A 344 14.65 -4.64 -7.10
N ALA A 345 15.71 -4.74 -6.30
CA ALA A 345 17.08 -4.49 -6.68
C ALA A 345 17.90 -5.77 -6.55
N GLU A 346 18.86 -5.98 -7.44
CA GLU A 346 19.78 -7.11 -7.41
C GLU A 346 21.23 -6.61 -7.58
N ALA A 347 22.19 -7.41 -7.11
CA ALA A 347 23.60 -7.10 -7.29
C ALA A 347 23.93 -6.95 -8.79
N ALA A 348 24.56 -5.85 -9.14
CA ALA A 348 25.04 -5.55 -10.48
C ALA A 348 26.53 -5.14 -10.38
N PRO A 349 27.45 -6.11 -10.27
CA PRO A 349 28.87 -5.80 -10.21
C PRO A 349 29.29 -5.06 -11.48
N ALA A 350 30.28 -4.17 -11.34
CA ALA A 350 30.88 -3.50 -12.50
C ALA A 350 31.42 -4.55 -13.46
N ARG A 351 30.81 -4.65 -14.65
CA ARG A 351 31.33 -5.52 -15.71
C ARG A 351 32.46 -4.79 -16.43
N GLN A 352 33.61 -5.44 -16.53
CA GLN A 352 34.68 -4.98 -17.39
C GLN A 352 34.30 -5.32 -18.82
N VAL A 353 34.13 -4.30 -19.66
CA VAL A 353 33.78 -4.46 -21.08
C VAL A 353 34.97 -5.08 -21.80
N THR A 354 34.86 -6.31 -22.22
CA THR A 354 35.85 -6.94 -23.11
C THR A 354 35.48 -6.61 -24.55
N LEU A 355 36.45 -6.12 -25.32
CA LEU A 355 36.27 -5.80 -26.73
C LEU A 355 35.95 -7.10 -27.51
N GLY A 356 34.68 -7.37 -27.79
CA GLY A 356 34.27 -8.38 -28.75
C GLY A 356 33.00 -9.22 -28.46
N ASP A 357 32.62 -9.47 -27.21
CA ASP A 357 31.57 -10.46 -26.91
C ASP A 357 30.29 -9.91 -26.25
N GLU A 358 30.22 -8.62 -25.92
CA GLU A 358 29.17 -8.10 -25.05
C GLU A 358 27.99 -7.41 -25.76
N ALA A 359 28.10 -7.09 -27.05
CA ALA A 359 27.04 -6.41 -27.77
C ALA A 359 25.79 -7.31 -27.92
N ASP A 360 25.97 -8.57 -28.30
CA ASP A 360 24.87 -9.51 -28.56
C ASP A 360 24.03 -9.82 -27.30
N ASP A 361 24.69 -9.95 -26.14
CA ASP A 361 24.07 -10.33 -24.89
C ASP A 361 23.30 -9.15 -24.25
N THR A 362 23.80 -7.94 -24.43
CA THR A 362 23.12 -6.71 -24.00
C THR A 362 21.91 -6.43 -24.87
N ASP A 363 22.02 -6.61 -26.19
CA ASP A 363 20.94 -6.40 -27.15
C ASP A 363 19.79 -7.40 -26.95
N LEU A 364 20.12 -8.66 -26.64
CA LEU A 364 19.11 -9.67 -26.30
C LEU A 364 18.35 -9.30 -25.01
N GLY A 365 19.04 -8.85 -23.97
CA GLY A 365 18.43 -8.37 -22.75
C GLY A 365 17.46 -7.20 -23.00
N HIS A 366 17.88 -6.20 -23.77
CA HIS A 366 17.02 -5.09 -24.17
C HIS A 366 15.81 -5.54 -25.00
N LEU A 367 15.99 -6.50 -25.91
CA LEU A 367 14.89 -7.07 -26.70
C LEU A 367 13.87 -7.77 -25.79
N VAL A 368 14.34 -8.62 -24.88
CA VAL A 368 13.49 -9.32 -23.90
C VAL A 368 12.73 -8.32 -23.05
N ASP A 369 13.39 -7.31 -22.53
CA ASP A 369 12.79 -6.31 -21.65
C ASP A 369 11.72 -5.48 -22.37
N ARG A 370 12.00 -4.96 -23.57
CA ARG A 370 11.05 -4.22 -24.40
C ARG A 370 9.86 -5.07 -24.81
N THR A 371 10.13 -6.31 -25.25
CA THR A 371 9.08 -7.25 -25.67
C THR A 371 8.18 -7.63 -24.49
N SER A 372 8.78 -7.87 -23.32
CA SER A 372 8.05 -8.16 -22.08
C SER A 372 7.24 -6.98 -21.58
N ALA A 373 7.78 -5.76 -21.68
CA ALA A 373 7.04 -4.54 -21.36
C ALA A 373 5.80 -4.39 -22.25
N ARG A 374 5.93 -4.74 -23.53
CA ARG A 374 4.86 -4.63 -24.53
C ARG A 374 3.83 -5.74 -24.48
N LEU A 375 4.25 -7.00 -24.37
CA LEU A 375 3.37 -8.18 -24.45
C LEU A 375 2.92 -8.70 -23.09
N GLY A 376 3.59 -8.25 -22.03
CA GLY A 376 3.45 -8.77 -20.67
C GLY A 376 4.52 -9.82 -20.33
N ALA A 377 5.09 -9.72 -19.12
CA ALA A 377 6.21 -10.54 -18.65
C ALA A 377 5.96 -12.06 -18.72
N ARG A 378 4.71 -12.51 -18.63
CA ARG A 378 4.36 -13.94 -18.68
C ARG A 378 4.34 -14.52 -20.11
N ARG A 379 4.30 -13.67 -21.13
CA ARG A 379 4.22 -14.12 -22.54
C ARG A 379 5.58 -14.25 -23.20
N VAL A 380 6.61 -13.62 -22.62
CA VAL A 380 7.99 -13.79 -23.06
C VAL A 380 8.64 -14.80 -22.15
N THR A 381 8.91 -16.00 -22.69
CA THR A 381 9.40 -17.11 -21.89
C THR A 381 10.74 -17.58 -22.40
N GLN A 382 11.55 -18.13 -21.50
CA GLN A 382 12.81 -18.80 -21.77
C GLN A 382 12.72 -20.26 -21.36
N LEU A 383 13.31 -21.14 -22.16
CA LEU A 383 13.41 -22.56 -21.82
C LEU A 383 14.64 -22.75 -20.92
N ILE A 384 14.42 -23.33 -19.76
CA ILE A 384 15.46 -23.68 -18.79
C ILE A 384 15.64 -25.18 -18.78
N ALA A 385 16.89 -25.65 -18.91
CA ALA A 385 17.21 -27.07 -18.85
C ALA A 385 16.94 -27.63 -17.44
N GLN A 386 16.28 -28.78 -17.38
CA GLN A 386 16.08 -29.54 -16.14
C GLN A 386 16.80 -30.89 -16.22
N ASP A 387 17.34 -31.34 -15.11
CA ASP A 387 17.93 -32.66 -15.00
C ASP A 387 16.81 -33.72 -14.91
N SER A 388 16.36 -34.18 -16.06
CA SER A 388 15.31 -35.18 -16.21
C SER A 388 15.63 -36.14 -17.35
N HIS A 389 15.47 -37.41 -17.11
CA HIS A 389 15.58 -38.45 -18.14
C HIS A 389 14.39 -38.48 -19.11
N THR A 390 13.29 -37.86 -18.73
CA THR A 390 12.10 -37.73 -19.55
C THR A 390 12.24 -36.52 -20.47
N PRO A 391 12.30 -36.68 -21.81
CA PRO A 391 12.56 -35.56 -22.73
C PRO A 391 11.57 -34.39 -22.59
N GLU A 392 10.31 -34.68 -22.29
CA GLU A 392 9.25 -33.70 -22.09
C GLU A 392 9.44 -32.88 -20.86
N LEU A 393 10.20 -33.36 -19.84
CA LEU A 393 10.51 -32.71 -18.60
C LEU A 393 11.95 -32.18 -18.55
N ALA A 394 12.72 -32.38 -19.66
CA ALA A 394 14.12 -31.92 -19.72
C ALA A 394 14.26 -30.38 -19.88
N ALA A 395 13.17 -29.71 -20.18
CA ALA A 395 13.14 -28.25 -20.20
C ALA A 395 11.80 -27.75 -19.65
N VAL A 396 11.87 -26.66 -18.89
CA VAL A 396 10.71 -25.94 -18.39
C VAL A 396 10.68 -24.53 -18.98
N SER A 397 9.49 -24.06 -19.33
CA SER A 397 9.29 -22.69 -19.82
C SER A 397 9.03 -21.78 -18.64
N LEU A 398 9.94 -20.86 -18.36
CA LEU A 398 9.78 -19.82 -17.34
C LEU A 398 9.71 -18.43 -17.99
N PRO A 399 9.03 -17.46 -17.36
CA PRO A 399 9.08 -16.09 -17.82
C PRO A 399 10.54 -15.60 -17.87
N ALA A 400 10.94 -14.99 -18.98
CA ALA A 400 12.31 -14.55 -19.21
C ALA A 400 12.84 -13.60 -18.14
N HIS A 401 11.93 -12.81 -17.50
CA HIS A 401 12.26 -11.98 -16.36
C HIS A 401 12.59 -12.75 -15.08
N SER A 402 12.15 -13.98 -14.94
CA SER A 402 12.34 -14.81 -13.75
C SER A 402 13.58 -15.70 -13.86
N ALA A 403 14.12 -15.87 -15.06
CA ALA A 403 15.33 -16.67 -15.30
C ALA A 403 16.54 -16.00 -14.63
N ARG A 404 17.28 -16.76 -13.81
CA ARG A 404 18.52 -16.30 -13.18
C ARG A 404 19.70 -16.66 -14.07
N ALA A 405 20.75 -15.83 -14.05
CA ALA A 405 21.97 -16.07 -14.80
C ALA A 405 22.61 -17.46 -14.52
N ASP A 406 22.38 -18.03 -13.33
CA ASP A 406 22.86 -19.38 -12.99
C ASP A 406 22.08 -20.50 -13.70
N GLU A 407 20.83 -20.23 -14.11
CA GLU A 407 19.98 -21.19 -14.84
C GLU A 407 20.37 -21.27 -16.31
N GLU A 408 20.97 -20.23 -16.89
CA GLU A 408 21.56 -20.25 -18.24
C GLU A 408 22.75 -21.21 -18.34
N ARG A 409 23.51 -21.37 -17.25
CA ARG A 409 24.63 -22.33 -17.18
C ARG A 409 24.19 -23.79 -17.25
N GLY A 410 22.93 -24.08 -16.97
CA GLY A 410 22.37 -25.42 -17.07
C GLY A 410 22.52 -26.01 -18.46
N TRP A 411 22.29 -25.22 -19.52
CA TRP A 411 22.48 -25.67 -20.90
C TRP A 411 23.93 -25.97 -21.26
N ASP A 412 24.89 -25.22 -20.74
CA ASP A 412 26.32 -25.46 -20.99
C ASP A 412 26.85 -26.66 -20.21
N ALA A 413 26.35 -26.89 -19.00
CA ALA A 413 26.61 -28.11 -18.27
C ALA A 413 26.04 -29.32 -19.00
N PHE A 414 24.81 -29.22 -19.53
CA PHE A 414 24.13 -30.25 -20.30
C PHE A 414 24.86 -30.55 -21.61
N ARG A 415 25.34 -29.53 -22.34
CA ARG A 415 26.10 -29.69 -23.57
C ARG A 415 27.45 -30.37 -23.32
N ARG A 416 28.13 -30.07 -22.23
CA ARG A 416 29.43 -30.67 -21.85
C ARG A 416 29.31 -32.15 -21.48
N HIS A 417 28.21 -32.58 -20.88
CA HIS A 417 27.98 -33.98 -20.51
C HIS A 417 27.45 -34.84 -21.65
N ARG A 418 27.02 -34.25 -22.75
CA ARG A 418 26.51 -34.94 -23.92
C ARG A 418 27.64 -35.09 -24.94
N ALA A 419 28.46 -36.12 -24.76
CA ALA A 419 29.37 -36.53 -25.82
C ALA A 419 28.54 -36.86 -27.08
N ALA A 420 28.89 -36.21 -28.19
CA ALA A 420 28.06 -36.12 -29.39
C ALA A 420 27.89 -37.43 -30.18
N ALA A 421 28.41 -38.58 -29.72
CA ALA A 421 28.62 -39.73 -30.59
C ALA A 421 27.58 -40.84 -30.54
N ASP A 422 26.86 -41.12 -29.44
CA ASP A 422 26.14 -42.39 -29.34
C ASP A 422 24.77 -42.33 -28.63
N LEU A 423 24.01 -41.28 -28.81
CA LEU A 423 22.64 -41.29 -28.30
C LEU A 423 21.70 -41.88 -29.35
N PRO A 424 20.85 -42.89 -29.00
CA PRO A 424 19.86 -43.41 -29.91
C PRO A 424 18.91 -42.29 -30.37
N ALA A 425 18.50 -42.37 -31.66
CA ALA A 425 17.57 -41.39 -32.21
C ALA A 425 16.29 -41.35 -31.36
N ARG A 426 15.88 -40.14 -31.01
CA ARG A 426 14.64 -39.93 -30.23
C ARG A 426 13.46 -40.51 -31.01
N PRO A 427 12.57 -41.31 -30.38
CA PRO A 427 11.39 -41.81 -31.05
C PRO A 427 10.49 -40.65 -31.48
N LEU A 428 10.02 -40.68 -32.73
CA LEU A 428 9.15 -39.64 -33.30
C LEU A 428 7.75 -39.62 -32.71
N ARG A 429 7.35 -40.68 -32.01
CA ARG A 429 6.05 -40.78 -31.32
C ARG A 429 6.25 -41.36 -29.92
N LEU A 430 5.72 -40.67 -28.93
CA LEU A 430 5.61 -41.19 -27.57
C LEU A 430 4.23 -41.82 -27.42
N LEU A 431 4.20 -43.04 -26.94
CA LEU A 431 2.95 -43.74 -26.64
C LEU A 431 2.44 -43.24 -25.28
N ALA A 432 1.20 -42.83 -25.23
CA ALA A 432 0.56 -42.35 -23.99
C ALA A 432 0.43 -43.46 -22.92
N ARG A 433 0.57 -44.74 -23.31
CA ARG A 433 0.62 -45.90 -22.39
C ARG A 433 1.62 -46.91 -22.96
N LEU A 434 2.47 -47.47 -22.10
CA LEU A 434 3.29 -48.60 -22.44
C LEU A 434 2.38 -49.75 -22.83
N PRO A 435 2.57 -50.38 -24.04
CA PRO A 435 1.83 -51.56 -24.39
C PRO A 435 2.14 -52.67 -23.37
N LEU A 436 1.11 -53.41 -22.95
CA LEU A 436 1.21 -54.49 -21.98
C LEU A 436 2.26 -55.56 -22.30
N ALA A 437 2.76 -55.62 -23.53
CA ALA A 437 3.79 -56.55 -24.00
C ALA A 437 5.23 -56.12 -23.58
N ALA A 438 5.48 -54.96 -23.04
CA ALA A 438 6.80 -54.51 -22.56
C ALA A 438 7.11 -54.97 -21.12
N ARG A 439 6.36 -55.91 -20.56
CA ARG A 439 6.68 -56.62 -19.33
C ARG A 439 7.36 -57.96 -19.65
N VAL A 440 8.60 -57.98 -20.03
CA VAL A 440 9.46 -59.17 -19.91
C VAL A 440 10.93 -58.77 -19.95
N ALA A 441 11.61 -59.28 -18.92
CA ALA A 441 13.01 -59.48 -18.62
C ALA A 441 13.69 -58.36 -17.87
#